data_258cb5cbd5572f8b77e5cc9462b689fe
#
_entry.id   258cb5cbd5572f8b77e5cc9462b689fe
#
_cell.length_a   1.000
_cell.length_b   1.000
_cell.length_c   1.000
_cell.angle_alpha   90.00
_cell.angle_beta   90.00
_cell.angle_gamma   90.00
#
_symmetry.space_group_name_H-M   'P 1'
#
loop_
_entity.id
_entity.type
_entity.pdbx_description
1 polymer ?
#
loop_
_entity_poly.entity_id
_entity_poly.type
_entity_poly.pdbx_seq_one_letter_code
_entity_poly.pdbx_strand_id
1 'polypeptide(L)'
;MKLRAVKFLTGLLLLPLGAALTMTLWRVLVILAQSPTRLPMIHAFAAVAGIVLWGIIWLFLPPLTRTYVLGHELTHALWSVLMGGKASRLRVSASGGSVRVTKNNAWVTLAPYFFPLYTVAVAVIWLLTVW
;
A
#
# COMPACT_ATOMS: atom_id res chain seq x y z
N MET A 1 11.71 14.81 23.58
CA MET A 1 10.83 13.90 24.34
C MET A 1 9.39 13.88 23.81
N LYS A 2 8.73 15.03 23.56
CA LYS A 2 7.31 15.09 23.13
C LYS A 2 6.97 14.30 21.85
N LEU A 3 7.82 14.32 20.83
CA LEU A 3 7.54 13.62 19.55
C LEU A 3 7.56 12.09 19.68
N ARG A 4 8.40 11.53 20.55
CA ARG A 4 8.46 10.09 20.81
C ARG A 4 7.21 9.60 21.55
N ALA A 5 6.73 10.35 22.52
CA ALA A 5 5.51 10.05 23.25
C ALA A 5 4.28 10.09 22.33
N VAL A 6 4.18 11.09 21.43
CA VAL A 6 3.09 11.20 20.46
C VAL A 6 3.09 9.97 19.53
N LYS A 7 4.24 9.58 18.98
CA LYS A 7 4.36 8.39 18.12
C LYS A 7 3.96 7.11 18.84
N PHE A 8 4.38 6.96 20.10
CA PHE A 8 4.01 5.81 20.92
C PHE A 8 2.51 5.75 21.20
N LEU A 9 1.89 6.88 21.58
CA LEU A 9 0.45 6.97 21.82
C LEU A 9 -0.36 6.70 20.54
N THR A 10 0.09 7.24 19.39
CA THR A 10 -0.54 6.95 18.09
C THR A 10 -0.45 5.47 17.74
N GLY A 11 0.70 4.84 17.95
CA GLY A 11 0.86 3.40 17.75
C GLY A 11 -0.08 2.58 18.65
N LEU A 12 -0.19 2.95 19.91
CA LEU A 12 -1.09 2.29 20.87
C LEU A 12 -2.57 2.43 20.47
N LEU A 13 -2.97 3.60 19.98
CA LEU A 13 -4.32 3.87 19.46
C LEU A 13 -4.65 3.06 18.20
N LEU A 14 -3.64 2.73 17.39
CA LEU A 14 -3.82 1.94 16.18
C LEU A 14 -3.91 0.42 16.43
N LEU A 15 -3.49 -0.06 17.61
CA LEU A 15 -3.57 -1.49 17.95
C LEU A 15 -5.00 -2.06 17.89
N PRO A 16 -6.02 -1.43 18.50
CA PRO A 16 -7.39 -1.95 18.41
C PRO A 16 -7.93 -1.96 16.98
N LEU A 17 -7.56 -0.96 16.16
CA LEU A 17 -7.90 -0.93 14.75
C LEU A 17 -7.24 -2.10 14.00
N GLY A 18 -5.97 -2.35 14.22
CA GLY A 18 -5.25 -3.49 13.65
C GLY A 18 -5.85 -4.83 14.07
N ALA A 19 -6.21 -4.98 15.35
CA ALA A 19 -6.89 -6.18 15.85
C ALA A 19 -8.26 -6.36 15.18
N ALA A 20 -9.07 -5.31 15.05
CA ALA A 20 -10.38 -5.36 14.40
C ALA A 20 -10.26 -5.76 12.92
N LEU A 21 -9.29 -5.20 12.19
CA LEU A 21 -9.04 -5.55 10.79
C LEU A 21 -8.60 -7.01 10.65
N THR A 22 -7.72 -7.50 11.53
CA THR A 22 -7.26 -8.90 11.54
C THR A 22 -8.42 -9.85 11.81
N MET A 23 -9.27 -9.53 12.80
CA MET A 23 -10.47 -10.33 13.10
C MET A 23 -11.45 -10.35 11.93
N THR A 24 -11.65 -9.23 11.27
CA THR A 24 -12.53 -9.13 10.10
C THR A 24 -11.99 -9.97 8.95
N LEU A 25 -10.71 -9.87 8.66
CA LEU A 25 -10.05 -10.71 7.65
C LEU A 25 -10.22 -12.21 7.97
N TRP A 26 -9.98 -12.60 9.22
CA TRP A 26 -10.18 -13.98 9.67
C TRP A 26 -11.60 -14.46 9.42
N ARG A 27 -12.62 -13.68 9.80
CA ARG A 27 -14.03 -14.02 9.56
C ARG A 27 -14.34 -14.19 8.08
N VAL A 28 -13.86 -13.29 7.23
CA VAL A 28 -14.02 -13.38 5.77
C VAL A 28 -13.41 -14.67 5.24
N LEU A 29 -12.20 -15.01 5.66
CA LEU A 29 -11.52 -16.25 5.26
C LEU A 29 -12.30 -17.50 5.69
N VAL A 30 -12.85 -17.50 6.92
CA VAL A 30 -13.68 -18.62 7.41
C VAL A 30 -14.97 -18.76 6.60
N ILE A 31 -15.67 -17.66 6.30
CA ILE A 31 -16.88 -17.67 5.48
C ILE A 31 -16.58 -18.19 4.07
N LEU A 32 -15.49 -17.73 3.47
CA LEU A 32 -15.05 -18.21 2.15
C LEU A 32 -14.72 -19.71 2.17
N ALA A 33 -14.04 -20.18 3.21
CA ALA A 33 -13.67 -21.60 3.34
C ALA A 33 -14.90 -22.52 3.53
N GLN A 34 -15.97 -22.02 4.15
CA GLN A 34 -17.22 -22.75 4.38
C GLN A 34 -18.20 -22.68 3.20
N SER A 35 -17.91 -21.90 2.19
CA SER A 35 -18.78 -21.76 1.02
C SER A 35 -18.81 -23.07 0.21
N PRO A 36 -20.01 -23.60 -0.15
CA PRO A 36 -20.14 -24.88 -0.88
C PRO A 36 -19.75 -24.79 -2.35
N THR A 37 -19.39 -23.62 -2.84
CA THR A 37 -19.00 -23.40 -4.25
C THR A 37 -17.52 -23.70 -4.49
N ARG A 38 -17.12 -24.01 -5.73
CA ARG A 38 -15.69 -24.16 -6.11
C ARG A 38 -14.91 -22.85 -6.10
N LEU A 39 -15.60 -21.71 -6.02
CA LEU A 39 -14.99 -20.38 -6.00
C LEU A 39 -13.97 -20.18 -4.85
N PRO A 40 -14.24 -20.63 -3.60
CA PRO A 40 -13.25 -20.52 -2.53
C PRO A 40 -11.95 -21.26 -2.81
N MET A 41 -12.00 -22.42 -3.44
CA MET A 41 -10.82 -23.20 -3.82
C MET A 41 -9.93 -22.44 -4.82
N ILE A 42 -10.54 -21.85 -5.84
CA ILE A 42 -9.83 -21.07 -6.87
C ILE A 42 -9.14 -19.85 -6.23
N HIS A 43 -9.85 -19.14 -5.36
CA HIS A 43 -9.30 -17.96 -4.67
C HIS A 43 -8.20 -18.35 -3.68
N ALA A 44 -8.35 -19.45 -2.93
CA ALA A 44 -7.33 -19.97 -2.04
C ALA A 44 -6.07 -20.38 -2.84
N PHE A 45 -6.24 -21.09 -3.97
CA PHE A 45 -5.13 -21.45 -4.84
C PHE A 45 -4.43 -20.22 -5.40
N ALA A 46 -5.17 -19.23 -5.88
CA ALA A 46 -4.62 -17.97 -6.38
C ALA A 46 -3.85 -17.19 -5.28
N ALA A 47 -4.37 -17.17 -4.05
CA ALA A 47 -3.69 -16.53 -2.93
C ALA A 47 -2.37 -17.25 -2.58
N VAL A 48 -2.40 -18.58 -2.48
CA VAL A 48 -1.18 -19.37 -2.22
C VAL A 48 -0.17 -19.20 -3.35
N ALA A 49 -0.60 -19.28 -4.61
CA ALA A 49 0.25 -19.07 -5.77
C ALA A 49 0.87 -17.67 -5.76
N GLY A 50 0.10 -16.63 -5.38
CA GLY A 50 0.58 -15.26 -5.23
C GLY A 50 1.64 -15.12 -4.12
N ILE A 51 1.44 -15.75 -2.98
CA ILE A 51 2.41 -15.75 -1.87
C ILE A 51 3.71 -16.46 -2.29
N VAL A 52 3.60 -17.62 -2.95
CA VAL A 52 4.76 -18.36 -3.43
C VAL A 52 5.52 -17.56 -4.49
N LEU A 53 4.81 -16.99 -5.45
CA LEU A 53 5.41 -16.15 -6.49
C LEU A 53 6.10 -14.92 -5.87
N TRP A 54 5.46 -14.27 -4.92
CA TRP A 54 6.05 -13.14 -4.20
C TRP A 54 7.32 -13.57 -3.45
N GLY A 55 7.30 -14.72 -2.79
CA GLY A 55 8.46 -15.28 -2.09
C GLY A 55 9.63 -15.57 -3.05
N ILE A 56 9.33 -16.13 -4.22
CA ILE A 56 10.33 -16.38 -5.28
C ILE A 56 10.92 -15.04 -5.76
N ILE A 57 10.08 -14.06 -6.05
CA ILE A 57 10.52 -12.72 -6.45
C ILE A 57 11.42 -12.11 -5.39
N TRP A 58 11.01 -12.18 -4.12
CA TRP A 58 11.77 -11.61 -3.02
C TRP A 58 13.12 -12.28 -2.79
N LEU A 59 13.22 -13.60 -2.98
CA LEU A 59 14.45 -14.37 -2.77
C LEU A 59 15.44 -14.28 -3.94
N PHE A 60 14.95 -14.25 -5.17
CA PHE A 60 15.78 -14.41 -6.35
C PHE A 60 15.95 -13.14 -7.19
N LEU A 61 15.07 -12.14 -7.03
CA LEU A 61 15.24 -10.89 -7.75
C LEU A 61 15.91 -9.82 -6.85
N PRO A 62 16.70 -8.91 -7.47
CA PRO A 62 17.25 -7.78 -6.73
C PRO A 62 16.09 -6.94 -6.14
N PRO A 63 16.29 -6.35 -4.95
CA PRO A 63 15.23 -5.60 -4.28
C PRO A 63 14.65 -4.52 -5.19
N LEU A 64 13.33 -4.52 -5.35
CA LEU A 64 12.58 -3.55 -6.16
C LEU A 64 12.54 -2.16 -5.51
N THR A 65 13.68 -1.74 -4.93
CA THR A 65 13.80 -0.47 -4.22
C THR A 65 13.42 0.71 -5.08
N ARG A 66 13.79 0.70 -6.36
CA ARG A 66 13.43 1.79 -7.30
C ARG A 66 11.93 1.87 -7.52
N THR A 67 11.23 0.73 -7.65
CA THR A 67 9.77 0.70 -7.82
C THR A 67 9.08 1.20 -6.56
N TYR A 68 9.54 0.78 -5.38
CA TYR A 68 9.04 1.28 -4.11
C TYR A 68 9.25 2.79 -3.98
N VAL A 69 10.47 3.26 -4.22
CA VAL A 69 10.83 4.69 -4.18
C VAL A 69 9.99 5.50 -5.17
N LEU A 70 9.81 4.98 -6.39
CA LEU A 70 8.96 5.63 -7.39
C LEU A 70 7.53 5.81 -6.87
N GLY A 71 6.90 4.75 -6.35
CA GLY A 71 5.54 4.82 -5.80
C GLY A 71 5.44 5.79 -4.62
N HIS A 72 6.45 5.82 -3.75
CA HIS A 72 6.53 6.74 -2.63
C HIS A 72 6.55 8.21 -3.10
N GLU A 73 7.45 8.55 -3.99
CA GLU A 73 7.59 9.91 -4.52
C GLU A 73 6.40 10.33 -5.39
N LEU A 74 5.84 9.40 -6.18
CA LEU A 74 4.63 9.66 -6.95
C LEU A 74 3.42 9.93 -6.05
N THR A 75 3.34 9.28 -4.89
CA THR A 75 2.27 9.54 -3.93
C THR A 75 2.37 10.96 -3.36
N HIS A 76 3.57 11.41 -3.00
CA HIS A 76 3.78 12.81 -2.60
C HIS A 76 3.39 13.79 -3.72
N ALA A 77 3.78 13.50 -4.96
CA ALA A 77 3.44 14.32 -6.12
C ALA A 77 1.92 14.40 -6.32
N LEU A 78 1.25 13.25 -6.32
CA LEU A 78 -0.20 13.12 -6.50
C LEU A 78 -0.96 13.93 -5.44
N TRP A 79 -0.65 13.73 -4.16
CA TRP A 79 -1.33 14.42 -3.08
C TRP A 79 -1.05 15.93 -3.07
N SER A 80 0.16 16.37 -3.44
CA SER A 80 0.44 17.79 -3.61
C SER A 80 -0.43 18.42 -4.71
N VAL A 81 -0.57 17.72 -5.85
CA VAL A 81 -1.42 18.18 -6.97
C VAL A 81 -2.90 18.20 -6.58
N LEU A 82 -3.40 17.14 -5.93
CA LEU A 82 -4.78 17.08 -5.42
C LEU A 82 -5.11 18.24 -4.45
N MET A 83 -4.10 18.72 -3.72
CA MET A 83 -4.25 19.89 -2.84
C MET A 83 -4.00 21.22 -3.54
N GLY A 84 -3.98 21.25 -4.89
CA GLY A 84 -3.79 22.46 -5.68
C GLY A 84 -2.35 22.96 -5.72
N GLY A 85 -1.36 22.09 -5.44
CA GLY A 85 0.06 22.33 -5.64
C GLY A 85 0.53 21.86 -7.02
N LYS A 86 1.85 21.97 -7.24
CA LYS A 86 2.54 21.46 -8.42
C LYS A 86 3.65 20.51 -7.99
N ALA A 87 3.89 19.48 -8.79
CA ALA A 87 5.00 18.55 -8.60
C ALA A 87 5.99 18.69 -9.77
N SER A 88 7.28 18.58 -9.48
CA SER A 88 8.34 18.66 -10.49
C SER A 88 9.59 17.93 -10.03
N ARG A 89 10.51 17.65 -10.96
CA ARG A 89 11.83 17.07 -10.70
C ARG A 89 11.78 15.77 -9.88
N LEU A 90 10.97 14.82 -10.34
CA LEU A 90 10.98 13.47 -9.78
C LEU A 90 12.34 12.82 -10.06
N ARG A 91 13.02 12.37 -9.00
CA ARG A 91 14.26 11.58 -9.07
C ARG A 91 14.06 10.28 -8.30
N VAL A 92 14.51 9.19 -8.90
CA VAL A 92 14.42 7.85 -8.32
C VAL A 92 15.75 7.14 -8.49
N SER A 93 16.28 6.62 -7.40
CA SER A 93 17.50 5.81 -7.38
C SER A 93 17.30 4.58 -6.47
N ALA A 94 18.27 3.66 -6.48
CA ALA A 94 18.25 2.52 -5.58
C ALA A 94 18.48 2.92 -4.10
N SER A 95 19.09 4.08 -3.86
CA SER A 95 19.41 4.60 -2.52
C SER A 95 18.38 5.59 -1.98
N GLY A 96 17.37 5.96 -2.77
CA GLY A 96 16.32 6.89 -2.37
C GLY A 96 15.77 7.70 -3.54
N GLY A 97 14.77 8.53 -3.26
CA GLY A 97 14.14 9.41 -4.24
C GLY A 97 13.88 10.80 -3.68
N SER A 98 13.43 11.67 -4.56
CA SER A 98 12.93 13.00 -4.20
C SER A 98 11.99 13.53 -5.26
N VAL A 99 10.95 14.20 -4.83
CA VAL A 99 10.07 14.99 -5.69
C VAL A 99 9.97 16.41 -5.13
N ARG A 100 10.05 17.39 -6.00
CA ARG A 100 9.83 18.77 -5.60
C ARG A 100 8.34 19.09 -5.70
N VAL A 101 7.73 19.41 -4.57
CA VAL A 101 6.32 19.79 -4.48
C VAL A 101 6.20 21.23 -3.97
N THR A 102 5.22 21.97 -4.47
CA THR A 102 4.99 23.37 -4.05
C THR A 102 4.10 23.45 -2.82
N LYS A 103 3.23 22.46 -2.58
CA LYS A 103 2.47 22.30 -1.36
C LYS A 103 2.93 21.08 -0.59
N ASN A 104 3.40 21.31 0.62
CA ASN A 104 3.84 20.27 1.54
C ASN A 104 3.16 20.51 2.90
N ASN A 105 2.12 19.75 3.18
CA ASN A 105 1.41 19.73 4.46
C ASN A 105 1.43 18.32 5.05
N ALA A 106 0.83 18.14 6.22
CA ALA A 106 0.80 16.84 6.91
C ALA A 106 0.20 15.72 6.01
N TRP A 107 -0.83 16.02 5.22
CA TRP A 107 -1.45 15.06 4.32
C TRP A 107 -0.51 14.62 3.20
N VAL A 108 0.17 15.57 2.55
CA VAL A 108 1.16 15.27 1.52
C VAL A 108 2.33 14.47 2.10
N THR A 109 2.81 14.87 3.29
CA THR A 109 3.93 14.18 3.95
C THR A 109 3.58 12.75 4.38
N LEU A 110 2.36 12.51 4.82
CA LEU A 110 1.93 11.21 5.30
C LEU A 110 1.31 10.33 4.21
N ALA A 111 1.00 10.89 3.04
CA ALA A 111 0.32 10.18 1.96
C ALA A 111 0.91 8.80 1.62
N PRO A 112 2.23 8.60 1.48
CA PRO A 112 2.79 7.29 1.15
C PRO A 112 2.54 6.20 2.21
N TYR A 113 2.20 6.59 3.42
CA TYR A 113 1.97 5.64 4.53
C TYR A 113 0.53 5.15 4.62
N PHE A 114 -0.43 5.87 4.04
CA PHE A 114 -1.84 5.47 4.07
C PHE A 114 -2.46 5.28 2.69
N PHE A 115 -1.86 5.80 1.63
CA PHE A 115 -2.39 5.70 0.26
C PHE A 115 -1.65 4.62 -0.53
N PRO A 116 -2.28 3.47 -0.81
CA PRO A 116 -1.66 2.36 -1.52
C PRO A 116 -1.70 2.60 -3.03
N LEU A 117 -0.83 3.46 -3.57
CA LEU A 117 -0.83 3.92 -4.95
C LEU A 117 -0.94 2.78 -5.97
N TYR A 118 -0.13 1.74 -5.82
CA TYR A 118 -0.14 0.60 -6.76
C TYR A 118 -1.42 -0.22 -6.67
N THR A 119 -1.96 -0.42 -5.48
CA THR A 119 -3.24 -1.13 -5.30
C THR A 119 -4.38 -0.37 -5.96
N VAL A 120 -4.41 0.96 -5.81
CA VAL A 120 -5.41 1.81 -6.46
C VAL A 120 -5.26 1.76 -7.97
N ALA A 121 -4.04 1.82 -8.50
CA ALA A 121 -3.78 1.71 -9.93
C ALA A 121 -4.26 0.37 -10.50
N VAL A 122 -3.96 -0.75 -9.83
CA VAL A 122 -4.43 -2.08 -10.22
C VAL A 122 -5.96 -2.18 -10.15
N ALA A 123 -6.59 -1.64 -9.10
CA ALA A 123 -8.04 -1.63 -8.97
C ALA A 123 -8.72 -0.83 -10.09
N VAL A 124 -8.16 0.32 -10.48
CA VAL A 124 -8.66 1.11 -11.62
C VAL A 124 -8.53 0.35 -12.92
N ILE A 125 -7.37 -0.27 -13.19
CA ILE A 125 -7.16 -1.09 -14.40
C ILE A 125 -8.17 -2.24 -14.41
N TRP A 126 -8.35 -2.93 -13.30
CA TRP A 126 -9.33 -4.02 -13.20
C TRP A 126 -10.74 -3.52 -13.49
N LEU A 127 -11.18 -2.42 -12.91
CA LEU A 127 -12.49 -1.83 -13.19
C LEU A 127 -12.68 -1.51 -14.68
N LEU A 128 -11.64 -0.97 -15.34
CA LEU A 128 -11.71 -0.62 -16.77
C LEU A 128 -11.72 -1.85 -17.69
N THR A 129 -11.28 -3.01 -17.20
CA THR A 129 -11.25 -4.25 -17.99
C THR A 129 -12.50 -5.12 -17.80
N VAL A 130 -13.26 -4.91 -16.71
CA VAL A 130 -14.45 -5.70 -16.37
C VAL A 130 -15.74 -5.01 -16.85
N TRP A 131 -15.68 -3.71 -17.14
CA TRP A 131 -16.78 -2.92 -17.73
C TRP A 131 -16.55 -2.68 -19.21
#